data_5dea681aa9e47d8aa1f6cad1949545a6
#
_entry.id   5dea681aa9e47d8aa1f6cad1949545a6
#
_cell.length_a   1.000
_cell.length_b   1.000
_cell.length_c   1.000
_cell.angle_alpha   90.00
_cell.angle_beta   90.00
_cell.angle_gamma   90.00
#
_symmetry.space_group_name_H-M   'P 1'
#
loop_
_entity.id
_entity.type
_entity.pdbx_description
1 polymer ?
#
loop_
_entity_poly.entity_id
_entity_poly.type
_entity_poly.pdbx_seq_one_letter_code
_entity_poly.pdbx_strand_id
1 'polypeptide(L)'
;RVDAPPPESEITPEDTIEELSQKLYVIDRDAMAQTLELIRPDDIRRAADILSSAEKVLCMGQGGSMLLAQECAHLFSTSLPNYHAVMDSHLQAIACSHLTDKDAVLYYSYSGSTEELLKNLKIVWERKAKVILITRFPKSPGASYAHVVLQCGSKEGPLQVGSVAARVAQL
;
A
#
# COMPACT_ATOMS: atom_id res chain seq x y z
N ARG A 1 -31.27 9.64 3.88
CA ARG A 1 -31.80 8.45 3.21
C ARG A 1 -31.12 8.35 1.85
N VAL A 2 -30.17 7.45 1.71
CA VAL A 2 -29.52 7.16 0.42
C VAL A 2 -30.24 5.93 -0.14
N ASP A 3 -31.46 6.15 -0.64
CA ASP A 3 -32.29 5.11 -1.28
C ASP A 3 -32.45 5.36 -2.79
N ALA A 4 -31.47 6.01 -3.42
CA ALA A 4 -31.42 6.06 -4.87
C ALA A 4 -30.71 4.80 -5.40
N PRO A 5 -31.19 4.22 -6.54
CA PRO A 5 -30.46 3.13 -7.18
C PRO A 5 -29.02 3.58 -7.45
N PRO A 6 -28.02 2.67 -7.33
CA PRO A 6 -26.64 3.05 -7.57
C PRO A 6 -26.54 3.64 -9.00
N PRO A 7 -26.01 4.86 -9.15
CA PRO A 7 -25.80 5.42 -10.48
C PRO A 7 -24.85 4.49 -11.24
N GLU A 8 -25.03 4.39 -12.54
CA GLU A 8 -24.07 3.72 -13.40
C GLU A 8 -22.67 4.21 -13.04
N SER A 9 -21.77 3.30 -12.77
CA SER A 9 -20.54 3.56 -12.00
C SER A 9 -19.47 4.38 -12.75
N GLU A 10 -19.77 4.86 -13.94
CA GLU A 10 -18.83 5.63 -14.75
C GLU A 10 -19.09 7.14 -14.60
N ILE A 11 -18.06 7.87 -14.19
CA ILE A 11 -18.08 9.32 -14.10
C ILE A 11 -18.00 9.89 -15.51
N THR A 12 -18.94 10.78 -15.85
CA THR A 12 -19.00 11.43 -17.16
C THR A 12 -18.91 12.95 -17.01
N PRO A 13 -18.53 13.70 -18.08
CA PRO A 13 -18.48 15.15 -18.05
C PRO A 13 -19.87 15.81 -17.87
N GLU A 14 -20.93 15.06 -18.11
CA GLU A 14 -22.33 15.53 -18.03
C GLU A 14 -22.92 15.38 -16.62
N ASP A 15 -22.20 14.71 -15.71
CA ASP A 15 -22.66 14.50 -14.33
C ASP A 15 -22.84 15.82 -13.60
N THR A 16 -23.97 15.98 -12.93
CA THR A 16 -24.14 17.05 -11.94
C THR A 16 -23.21 16.84 -10.75
N ILE A 17 -23.03 17.89 -9.94
CA ILE A 17 -22.19 17.79 -8.72
C ILE A 17 -22.76 16.75 -7.75
N GLU A 18 -24.09 16.64 -7.64
CA GLU A 18 -24.76 15.65 -6.82
C GLU A 18 -24.50 14.24 -7.31
N GLU A 19 -24.63 13.98 -8.61
CA GLU A 19 -24.34 12.68 -9.23
C GLU A 19 -22.88 12.31 -9.10
N LEU A 20 -21.97 13.25 -9.37
CA LEU A 20 -20.53 13.07 -9.20
C LEU A 20 -20.18 12.68 -7.75
N SER A 21 -20.76 13.39 -6.77
CA SER A 21 -20.52 13.13 -5.35
C SER A 21 -21.02 11.74 -4.94
N GLN A 22 -22.17 11.32 -5.45
CA GLN A 22 -22.73 9.98 -5.19
C GLN A 22 -21.88 8.89 -5.84
N LYS A 23 -21.46 9.08 -7.10
CA LYS A 23 -20.59 8.13 -7.82
C LYS A 23 -19.26 7.96 -7.11
N LEU A 24 -18.61 9.06 -6.70
CA LEU A 24 -17.35 9.01 -5.94
C LEU A 24 -17.52 8.24 -4.63
N TYR A 25 -18.58 8.51 -3.87
CA TYR A 25 -18.87 7.79 -2.63
C TYR A 25 -19.05 6.28 -2.87
N VAL A 26 -19.80 5.90 -3.92
CA VAL A 26 -20.02 4.48 -4.26
C VAL A 26 -18.70 3.81 -4.64
N ILE A 27 -17.89 4.43 -5.47
CA ILE A 27 -16.59 3.91 -5.91
C ILE A 27 -15.66 3.70 -4.69
N ASP A 28 -15.60 4.68 -3.80
CA ASP A 28 -14.73 4.60 -2.62
C ASP A 28 -15.22 3.53 -1.63
N ARG A 29 -16.53 3.46 -1.37
CA ARG A 29 -17.15 2.42 -0.56
C ARG A 29 -16.85 1.01 -1.11
N ASP A 30 -17.01 0.82 -2.41
CA ASP A 30 -16.81 -0.48 -3.05
C ASP A 30 -15.32 -0.89 -3.06
N ALA A 31 -14.40 0.07 -3.19
CA ALA A 31 -12.97 -0.19 -3.06
C ALA A 31 -12.59 -0.67 -1.66
N MET A 32 -13.18 -0.08 -0.61
CA MET A 32 -12.99 -0.54 0.77
C MET A 32 -13.60 -1.92 1.01
N ALA A 33 -14.82 -2.16 0.52
CA ALA A 33 -15.47 -3.47 0.62
C ALA A 33 -14.66 -4.56 -0.08
N GLN A 34 -14.17 -4.30 -1.30
CA GLN A 34 -13.29 -5.22 -2.01
C GLN A 34 -11.99 -5.51 -1.26
N THR A 35 -11.41 -4.51 -0.60
CA THR A 35 -10.21 -4.73 0.22
C THR A 35 -10.51 -5.69 1.36
N LEU A 36 -11.62 -5.51 2.06
CA LEU A 36 -12.03 -6.41 3.15
C LEU A 36 -12.18 -7.87 2.69
N GLU A 37 -12.75 -8.09 1.49
CA GLU A 37 -12.87 -9.43 0.90
C GLU A 37 -11.53 -10.07 0.52
N LEU A 38 -10.52 -9.25 0.21
CA LEU A 38 -9.18 -9.70 -0.17
C LEU A 38 -8.26 -9.93 1.03
N ILE A 39 -8.60 -9.40 2.20
CA ILE A 39 -7.82 -9.58 3.41
C ILE A 39 -7.88 -11.05 3.84
N ARG A 40 -6.71 -11.64 4.01
CA ARG A 40 -6.53 -12.97 4.57
C ARG A 40 -6.01 -12.85 6.00
N PRO A 41 -6.76 -13.32 7.01
CA PRO A 41 -6.37 -13.17 8.41
C PRO A 41 -4.97 -13.72 8.73
N ASP A 42 -4.58 -14.82 8.06
CA ASP A 42 -3.26 -15.41 8.26
C ASP A 42 -2.13 -14.55 7.71
N ASP A 43 -2.35 -13.85 6.59
CA ASP A 43 -1.35 -12.90 6.05
C ASP A 43 -1.21 -11.67 6.96
N ILE A 44 -2.31 -11.19 7.55
CA ILE A 44 -2.25 -10.12 8.56
C ILE A 44 -1.47 -10.56 9.79
N ARG A 45 -1.72 -11.77 10.32
CA ARG A 45 -0.96 -12.30 11.47
C ARG A 45 0.53 -12.40 11.15
N ARG A 46 0.88 -12.98 9.99
CA ARG A 46 2.27 -13.09 9.55
C ARG A 46 2.95 -11.73 9.39
N ALA A 47 2.23 -10.75 8.83
CA ALA A 47 2.74 -9.38 8.73
C ALA A 47 2.97 -8.77 10.12
N ALA A 48 2.01 -8.92 11.04
CA ALA A 48 2.12 -8.44 12.40
C ALA A 48 3.30 -9.08 13.15
N ASP A 49 3.51 -10.40 12.99
CA ASP A 49 4.63 -11.12 13.60
C ASP A 49 5.99 -10.61 13.07
N ILE A 50 6.10 -10.37 11.76
CA ILE A 50 7.30 -9.81 11.16
C ILE A 50 7.56 -8.39 11.70
N LEU A 51 6.54 -7.54 11.71
CA LEU A 51 6.67 -6.14 12.12
C LEU A 51 6.98 -5.99 13.61
N SER A 52 6.37 -6.82 14.46
CA SER A 52 6.59 -6.76 15.91
C SER A 52 7.95 -7.31 16.34
N SER A 53 8.54 -8.22 15.55
CA SER A 53 9.85 -8.80 15.82
C SER A 53 11.02 -8.05 15.20
N ALA A 54 10.76 -7.09 14.30
CA ALA A 54 11.80 -6.36 13.59
C ALA A 54 12.53 -5.36 14.50
N GLU A 55 13.87 -5.32 14.41
CA GLU A 55 14.69 -4.30 15.08
C GLU A 55 14.50 -2.92 14.42
N LYS A 56 14.30 -2.90 13.11
CA LYS A 56 14.00 -1.70 12.32
C LYS A 56 12.99 -2.03 11.23
N VAL A 57 12.06 -1.12 11.00
CA VAL A 57 11.10 -1.19 9.89
C VAL A 57 11.24 0.04 9.00
N LEU A 58 11.55 -0.18 7.73
CA LEU A 58 11.54 0.88 6.72
C LEU A 58 10.18 0.89 6.02
N CYS A 59 9.49 2.02 6.09
CA CYS A 59 8.25 2.27 5.36
C CYS A 59 8.61 2.99 4.06
N MET A 60 8.31 2.38 2.92
CA MET A 60 8.74 2.88 1.61
C MET A 60 7.61 2.80 0.57
N GLY A 61 7.71 3.63 -0.43
CA GLY A 61 6.82 3.67 -1.60
C GLY A 61 7.33 4.69 -2.61
N GLN A 62 6.67 4.76 -3.76
CA GLN A 62 7.00 5.72 -4.82
C GLN A 62 5.80 6.59 -5.17
N GLY A 63 6.02 7.83 -5.55
CA GLY A 63 4.96 8.76 -5.92
C GLY A 63 3.90 8.90 -4.80
N GLY A 64 2.63 8.70 -5.12
CA GLY A 64 1.54 8.75 -4.13
C GLY A 64 1.65 7.71 -3.01
N SER A 65 2.24 6.55 -3.28
CA SER A 65 2.47 5.51 -2.26
C SER A 65 3.52 5.90 -1.22
N MET A 66 4.38 6.86 -1.52
CA MET A 66 5.34 7.40 -0.57
C MET A 66 4.65 8.16 0.58
N LEU A 67 3.54 8.85 0.29
CA LEU A 67 2.74 9.53 1.32
C LEU A 67 2.12 8.53 2.30
N LEU A 68 1.68 7.37 1.80
CA LEU A 68 1.18 6.28 2.64
C LEU A 68 2.28 5.69 3.53
N ALA A 69 3.46 5.48 2.98
CA ALA A 69 4.60 5.00 3.74
C ALA A 69 4.98 5.97 4.86
N GLN A 70 4.90 7.27 4.61
CA GLN A 70 5.16 8.30 5.61
C GLN A 70 4.09 8.30 6.70
N GLU A 71 2.80 8.26 6.32
CA GLU A 71 1.69 8.23 7.27
C GLU A 71 1.74 6.97 8.13
N CYS A 72 1.99 5.81 7.52
CA CYS A 72 2.16 4.55 8.24
C CYS A 72 3.30 4.64 9.27
N ALA A 73 4.48 5.13 8.87
CA ALA A 73 5.59 5.31 9.79
C ALA A 73 5.23 6.28 10.93
N HIS A 74 4.51 7.36 10.63
CA HIS A 74 4.01 8.29 11.64
C HIS A 74 3.07 7.60 12.64
N LEU A 75 2.06 6.88 12.16
CA LEU A 75 1.10 6.18 13.02
C LEU A 75 1.79 5.16 13.95
N PHE A 76 2.68 4.34 13.41
CA PHE A 76 3.42 3.37 14.23
C PHE A 76 4.39 4.04 15.19
N SER A 77 5.04 5.15 14.79
CA SER A 77 6.02 5.86 15.63
C SER A 77 5.43 6.47 16.91
N THR A 78 4.11 6.62 16.98
CA THR A 78 3.42 7.05 18.21
C THR A 78 3.58 6.05 19.36
N SER A 79 3.87 4.80 19.04
CA SER A 79 3.98 3.72 20.05
C SER A 79 5.28 2.89 19.90
N LEU A 80 5.90 2.89 18.74
CA LEU A 80 7.05 2.05 18.39
C LEU A 80 8.16 2.90 17.75
N PRO A 81 9.36 3.00 18.38
CA PRO A 81 10.41 3.93 17.92
C PRO A 81 11.19 3.44 16.68
N ASN A 82 10.95 2.24 16.21
CA ASN A 82 11.74 1.57 15.18
C ASN A 82 11.17 1.66 13.76
N TYR A 83 10.12 2.46 13.54
CA TYR A 83 9.50 2.68 12.23
C TYR A 83 9.99 3.98 11.59
N HIS A 84 10.51 3.89 10.36
CA HIS A 84 11.12 5.01 9.67
C HIS A 84 10.64 5.09 8.22
N ALA A 85 10.10 6.23 7.82
CA ALA A 85 9.80 6.50 6.41
C ALA A 85 11.08 6.99 5.69
N VAL A 86 11.32 6.47 4.49
CA VAL A 86 12.39 6.93 3.61
C VAL A 86 11.77 7.47 2.33
N MET A 87 11.74 8.80 2.21
CA MET A 87 10.98 9.52 1.18
C MET A 87 11.71 9.62 -0.16
N ASP A 88 13.01 9.80 -0.14
CA ASP A 88 13.82 9.95 -1.34
C ASP A 88 14.21 8.59 -1.94
N SER A 89 13.99 8.38 -3.25
CA SER A 89 14.21 7.09 -3.90
C SER A 89 15.68 6.65 -3.89
N HIS A 90 16.63 7.61 -3.94
CA HIS A 90 18.04 7.30 -3.84
C HIS A 90 18.42 6.90 -2.40
N LEU A 91 17.92 7.63 -1.42
CA LEU A 91 18.11 7.30 -0.02
C LEU A 91 17.45 5.96 0.35
N GLN A 92 16.36 5.56 -0.32
CA GLN A 92 15.76 4.23 -0.12
C GLN A 92 16.75 3.12 -0.45
N ALA A 93 17.47 3.21 -1.58
CA ALA A 93 18.47 2.21 -1.96
C ALA A 93 19.62 2.14 -0.94
N ILE A 94 20.08 3.29 -0.46
CA ILE A 94 21.11 3.38 0.59
C ILE A 94 20.61 2.75 1.87
N ALA A 95 19.41 3.10 2.33
CA ALA A 95 18.81 2.56 3.56
C ALA A 95 18.62 1.03 3.47
N CYS A 96 18.16 0.51 2.31
CA CYS A 96 18.05 -0.92 2.07
C CYS A 96 19.40 -1.63 2.17
N SER A 97 20.50 -1.01 1.74
CA SER A 97 21.83 -1.61 1.79
C SER A 97 22.38 -1.80 3.22
N HIS A 98 21.82 -1.08 4.18
CA HIS A 98 22.17 -1.16 5.60
C HIS A 98 21.25 -2.07 6.44
N LEU A 99 20.26 -2.71 5.81
CA LEU A 99 19.39 -3.67 6.49
C LEU A 99 20.12 -4.97 6.82
N THR A 100 19.59 -5.67 7.79
CA THR A 100 20.01 -6.99 8.25
C THR A 100 18.84 -7.97 8.23
N ASP A 101 19.09 -9.23 8.54
CA ASP A 101 18.06 -10.28 8.64
C ASP A 101 17.08 -10.08 9.82
N LYS A 102 17.38 -9.13 10.72
CA LYS A 102 16.51 -8.73 11.83
C LYS A 102 15.57 -7.57 11.49
N ASP A 103 15.70 -6.99 10.29
CA ASP A 103 14.97 -5.83 9.87
C ASP A 103 13.82 -6.21 8.93
N ALA A 104 12.86 -5.29 8.77
CA ALA A 104 11.76 -5.45 7.86
C ALA A 104 11.55 -4.20 6.99
N VAL A 105 10.92 -4.43 5.84
CA VAL A 105 10.45 -3.37 4.94
C VAL A 105 8.94 -3.53 4.75
N LEU A 106 8.21 -2.46 4.98
CA LEU A 106 6.82 -2.32 4.61
C LEU A 106 6.74 -1.44 3.37
N TYR A 107 6.47 -2.06 2.23
CA TYR A 107 6.51 -1.38 0.93
C TYR A 107 5.12 -1.22 0.35
N TYR A 108 4.76 0.02 0.02
CA TYR A 108 3.52 0.39 -0.66
C TYR A 108 3.76 0.53 -2.15
N SER A 109 3.12 -0.28 -2.96
CA SER A 109 3.18 -0.17 -4.42
C SER A 109 1.92 -0.71 -5.07
N TYR A 110 1.10 0.16 -5.63
CA TYR A 110 -0.14 -0.25 -6.29
C TYR A 110 0.11 -1.30 -7.38
N SER A 111 1.04 -1.04 -8.31
CA SER A 111 1.36 -1.95 -9.41
C SER A 111 2.24 -3.13 -9.01
N GLY A 112 3.05 -2.97 -7.96
CA GLY A 112 4.06 -3.96 -7.56
C GLY A 112 5.15 -4.20 -8.63
N SER A 113 5.39 -3.24 -9.55
CA SER A 113 6.23 -3.45 -10.72
C SER A 113 7.13 -2.26 -11.11
N THR A 114 7.15 -1.18 -10.31
CA THR A 114 8.02 -0.03 -10.62
C THR A 114 9.50 -0.43 -10.53
N GLU A 115 10.33 0.20 -11.35
CA GLU A 115 11.75 -0.13 -11.43
C GLU A 115 12.47 0.10 -10.10
N GLU A 116 12.16 1.21 -9.42
CA GLU A 116 12.72 1.56 -8.12
C GLU A 116 12.34 0.54 -7.04
N LEU A 117 11.08 0.10 -7.03
CA LEU A 117 10.64 -0.99 -6.14
C LEU A 117 11.49 -2.23 -6.34
N LEU A 118 11.63 -2.69 -7.58
CA LEU A 118 12.34 -3.94 -7.90
C LEU A 118 13.83 -3.84 -7.54
N LYS A 119 14.46 -2.70 -7.79
CA LYS A 119 15.86 -2.44 -7.39
C LYS A 119 16.01 -2.51 -5.86
N ASN A 120 15.13 -1.83 -5.13
CA ASN A 120 15.15 -1.83 -3.67
C ASN A 120 14.89 -3.23 -3.11
N LEU A 121 13.87 -3.94 -3.60
CA LEU A 121 13.53 -5.28 -3.13
C LEU A 121 14.64 -6.30 -3.38
N LYS A 122 15.39 -6.17 -4.49
CA LYS A 122 16.57 -6.99 -4.73
C LYS A 122 17.65 -6.77 -3.66
N ILE A 123 17.94 -5.52 -3.31
CA ILE A 123 18.90 -5.19 -2.24
C ILE A 123 18.41 -5.78 -0.91
N VAL A 124 17.13 -5.58 -0.57
CA VAL A 124 16.53 -6.11 0.68
C VAL A 124 16.65 -7.64 0.74
N TRP A 125 16.40 -8.32 -0.38
CA TRP A 125 16.55 -9.76 -0.49
C TRP A 125 17.99 -10.23 -0.24
N GLU A 126 18.97 -9.56 -0.82
CA GLU A 126 20.40 -9.84 -0.61
C GLU A 126 20.80 -9.64 0.86
N ARG A 127 20.15 -8.73 1.56
CA ARG A 127 20.33 -8.45 2.99
C ARG A 127 19.54 -9.39 3.91
N LYS A 128 18.70 -10.25 3.35
CA LYS A 128 17.84 -11.21 4.08
C LYS A 128 16.81 -10.54 4.99
N ALA A 129 16.57 -9.24 4.84
CA ALA A 129 15.53 -8.55 5.57
C ALA A 129 14.13 -8.99 5.12
N LYS A 130 13.15 -8.87 5.99
CA LYS A 130 11.78 -9.31 5.68
C LYS A 130 11.06 -8.24 4.86
N VAL A 131 10.20 -8.68 3.95
CA VAL A 131 9.42 -7.79 3.09
C VAL A 131 7.94 -8.08 3.25
N ILE A 132 7.19 -7.03 3.55
CA ILE A 132 5.74 -6.98 3.45
C ILE A 132 5.42 -6.04 2.31
N LEU A 133 4.73 -6.52 1.28
CA LEU A 133 4.32 -5.72 0.14
C LEU A 133 2.81 -5.50 0.17
N ILE A 134 2.39 -4.24 0.17
CA ILE A 134 0.99 -3.85 -0.01
C ILE A 134 0.79 -3.47 -1.48
N THR A 135 -0.06 -4.24 -2.19
CA THR A 135 -0.24 -4.08 -3.63
C THR A 135 -1.64 -4.48 -4.09
N ARG A 136 -2.07 -3.98 -5.24
CA ARG A 136 -3.27 -4.46 -5.93
C ARG A 136 -3.03 -5.82 -6.59
N PHE A 137 -1.82 -6.08 -7.04
CA PHE A 137 -1.50 -7.22 -7.91
C PHE A 137 -0.62 -8.26 -7.19
N PRO A 138 -1.22 -9.29 -6.57
CA PRO A 138 -0.48 -10.28 -5.78
C PRO A 138 0.47 -11.16 -6.60
N LYS A 139 0.35 -11.12 -7.93
CA LYS A 139 1.27 -11.82 -8.87
C LYS A 139 2.24 -10.86 -9.57
N SER A 140 2.42 -9.65 -9.03
CA SER A 140 3.36 -8.67 -9.58
C SER A 140 4.81 -9.13 -9.40
N PRO A 141 5.76 -8.59 -10.19
CA PRO A 141 7.18 -8.89 -10.03
C PRO A 141 7.70 -8.63 -8.60
N GLY A 142 7.23 -7.57 -7.95
CA GLY A 142 7.60 -7.25 -6.57
C GLY A 142 7.12 -8.30 -5.55
N ALA A 143 5.99 -8.96 -5.82
CA ALA A 143 5.46 -9.99 -4.94
C ALA A 143 6.39 -11.20 -4.80
N SER A 144 7.24 -11.47 -5.80
CA SER A 144 8.22 -12.57 -5.73
C SER A 144 9.31 -12.36 -4.67
N TYR A 145 9.51 -11.13 -4.21
CA TYR A 145 10.45 -10.80 -3.14
C TYR A 145 9.77 -10.71 -1.77
N ALA A 146 8.43 -10.70 -1.73
CA ALA A 146 7.68 -10.48 -0.50
C ALA A 146 7.54 -11.76 0.33
N HIS A 147 7.73 -11.64 1.63
CA HIS A 147 7.43 -12.69 2.61
C HIS A 147 5.92 -12.73 2.90
N VAL A 148 5.28 -11.56 2.84
CA VAL A 148 3.82 -11.40 2.94
C VAL A 148 3.38 -10.39 1.88
N VAL A 149 2.29 -10.70 1.19
CA VAL A 149 1.60 -9.77 0.29
C VAL A 149 0.24 -9.45 0.88
N LEU A 150 0.01 -8.18 1.17
CA LEU A 150 -1.29 -7.67 1.58
C LEU A 150 -1.95 -7.03 0.35
N GLN A 151 -3.06 -7.62 -0.07
CA GLN A 151 -3.74 -7.17 -1.28
C GLN A 151 -4.78 -6.11 -0.94
N CYS A 152 -4.73 -4.97 -1.63
CA CYS A 152 -5.78 -3.95 -1.57
C CYS A 152 -6.70 -4.04 -2.79
N GLY A 153 -8.02 -3.81 -2.55
CA GLY A 153 -9.03 -3.67 -3.60
C GLY A 153 -9.06 -2.22 -4.07
N SER A 154 -9.04 -2.00 -5.36
CA SER A 154 -9.40 -0.74 -6.01
C SER A 154 -9.12 -0.86 -7.51
N LYS A 155 -9.93 -0.22 -8.33
CA LYS A 155 -9.59 0.03 -9.72
C LYS A 155 -9.17 1.49 -9.82
N GLU A 156 -7.91 1.76 -10.15
CA GLU A 156 -7.51 3.11 -10.55
C GLU A 156 -8.02 3.35 -11.98
N GLY A 157 -8.74 4.44 -12.15
CA GLY A 157 -9.20 4.93 -13.44
C GLY A 157 -8.46 6.21 -13.85
N PRO A 158 -8.62 6.67 -15.10
CA PRO A 158 -7.96 7.90 -15.59
C PRO A 158 -8.29 9.15 -14.76
N LEU A 159 -9.45 9.16 -14.11
CA LEU A 159 -9.93 10.27 -13.26
C LEU A 159 -9.67 10.03 -11.77
N GLN A 160 -9.20 8.86 -11.38
CA GLN A 160 -8.94 8.45 -9.99
C GLN A 160 -7.55 7.86 -9.84
N VAL A 161 -6.54 8.60 -10.24
CA VAL A 161 -5.15 8.23 -9.95
C VAL A 161 -4.94 8.34 -8.44
N GLY A 162 -4.76 7.20 -7.78
CA GLY A 162 -4.56 7.14 -6.34
C GLY A 162 -5.85 7.35 -5.54
N SER A 163 -6.86 6.50 -5.76
CA SER A 163 -8.14 6.50 -5.02
C SER A 163 -7.94 6.73 -3.51
N VAL A 164 -8.69 7.66 -2.95
CA VAL A 164 -8.67 7.97 -1.50
C VAL A 164 -9.03 6.73 -0.69
N ALA A 165 -10.02 5.96 -1.14
CA ALA A 165 -10.42 4.72 -0.45
C ALA A 165 -9.34 3.64 -0.48
N ALA A 166 -8.60 3.50 -1.61
CA ALA A 166 -7.46 2.60 -1.66
C ALA A 166 -6.38 3.02 -0.64
N ARG A 167 -6.15 4.31 -0.47
CA ARG A 167 -5.20 4.83 0.52
C ARG A 167 -5.64 4.54 1.95
N VAL A 168 -6.92 4.80 2.27
CA VAL A 168 -7.48 4.48 3.60
C VAL A 168 -7.39 2.99 3.89
N ALA A 169 -7.68 2.14 2.91
CA ALA A 169 -7.63 0.69 3.07
C ALA A 169 -6.20 0.12 3.20
N GLN A 170 -5.18 0.87 2.74
CA GLN A 170 -3.77 0.49 2.84
C GLN A 170 -3.14 0.91 4.18
N LEU A 171 -3.72 1.86 4.89
CA LEU A 171 -3.35 2.29 6.23
C LEU A 171 -3.97 1.44 7.31
#